data_70325200b46f0525e0abf7b800596b69
#
_entry.id   70325200b46f0525e0abf7b800596b69
#
_cell.length_a   1.000
_cell.length_b   1.000
_cell.length_c   1.000
_cell.angle_alpha   90.00
_cell.angle_beta   90.00
_cell.angle_gamma   90.00
#
_symmetry.space_group_name_H-M   'P 1'
#
loop_
_entity.id
_entity.type
_entity.pdbx_description
1 polymer ?
#
loop_
_entity_poly.entity_id
_entity_poly.type
_entity_poly.pdbx_seq_one_letter_code
_entity_poly.pdbx_strand_id
1 'polypeptide(L)'
;QAFFTFMREDKRFYYPDTKEGKAQYLAEATRLIDTMKKNLDRLFIVKPKADLDVKAVEAFREQSAGKAFYEQPAADGSRPGRYYANLFNMADMPKYQMEALAYHEGIPGHHMQIAISMELEGVPKFRKYGDYTAYVEGWALYTELLPKEVGFYKDPYSDFGRLAMELWRACRLVVDTGIHAKKWTRDEAIAYLKKTTPNAEGDIVNGXXXXRHYPARSE
;
A
#
# COMPACT_ATOMS: atom_id res chain seq x y z
N GLN A 1 -23.06 -4.46 -6.12
CA GLN A 1 -22.94 -5.39 -4.97
C GLN A 1 -22.45 -6.76 -5.43
N ALA A 2 -23.16 -7.47 -6.33
CA ALA A 2 -22.78 -8.82 -6.78
C ALA A 2 -21.32 -8.89 -7.30
N PHE A 3 -20.89 -7.89 -8.06
CA PHE A 3 -19.52 -7.85 -8.58
C PHE A 3 -18.49 -7.73 -7.45
N PHE A 4 -18.75 -6.87 -6.46
CA PHE A 4 -17.83 -6.73 -5.30
C PHE A 4 -17.77 -8.04 -4.49
N THR A 5 -18.90 -8.72 -4.32
CA THR A 5 -18.93 -10.03 -3.67
C THR A 5 -18.07 -11.04 -4.44
N PHE A 6 -18.23 -11.10 -5.76
CA PHE A 6 -17.41 -11.97 -6.61
C PHE A 6 -15.93 -11.68 -6.44
N MET A 7 -15.52 -10.40 -6.48
CA MET A 7 -14.10 -10.03 -6.33
C MET A 7 -13.56 -10.39 -4.95
N ARG A 8 -14.40 -10.28 -3.92
CA ARG A 8 -14.00 -10.54 -2.53
C ARG A 8 -13.90 -12.03 -2.21
N GLU A 9 -14.75 -12.86 -2.81
CA GLU A 9 -14.95 -14.25 -2.36
C GLU A 9 -14.37 -15.32 -3.29
N ASP A 10 -14.14 -15.00 -4.57
CA ASP A 10 -13.69 -16.03 -5.51
C ASP A 10 -12.22 -16.36 -5.23
N LYS A 11 -11.96 -17.64 -4.96
CA LYS A 11 -10.64 -18.16 -4.58
C LYS A 11 -9.56 -17.95 -5.64
N ARG A 12 -9.95 -17.73 -6.91
CA ARG A 12 -8.97 -17.45 -7.98
C ARG A 12 -8.09 -16.24 -7.66
N PHE A 13 -8.65 -15.31 -6.87
CA PHE A 13 -7.98 -14.03 -6.55
C PHE A 13 -7.04 -14.11 -5.37
N TYR A 14 -6.85 -15.28 -4.79
CA TYR A 14 -6.02 -15.42 -3.58
C TYR A 14 -5.00 -16.54 -3.75
N TYR A 15 -3.85 -16.39 -3.13
CA TYR A 15 -2.95 -17.52 -2.90
C TYR A 15 -3.46 -18.26 -1.66
N PRO A 16 -3.24 -19.59 -1.61
CA PRO A 16 -3.68 -20.34 -0.41
C PRO A 16 -2.93 -19.87 0.84
N ASP A 17 -3.58 -19.98 1.99
CA ASP A 17 -2.95 -19.60 3.27
C ASP A 17 -2.08 -20.77 3.76
N THR A 18 -0.99 -20.97 3.05
CA THR A 18 0.05 -21.97 3.34
C THR A 18 1.41 -21.32 3.18
N LYS A 19 2.43 -21.96 3.69
CA LYS A 19 3.81 -21.47 3.54
C LYS A 19 4.16 -21.23 2.05
N GLU A 20 3.72 -22.15 1.20
CA GLU A 20 3.97 -22.08 -0.25
C GLU A 20 3.22 -20.91 -0.89
N GLY A 21 1.96 -20.71 -0.50
CA GLY A 21 1.16 -19.58 -1.03
C GLY A 21 1.73 -18.23 -0.61
N LYS A 22 2.19 -18.13 0.65
CA LYS A 22 2.87 -16.92 1.13
C LYS A 22 4.17 -16.66 0.37
N ALA A 23 4.95 -17.71 0.11
CA ALA A 23 6.17 -17.61 -0.69
C ALA A 23 5.87 -17.17 -2.13
N GLN A 24 4.79 -17.71 -2.73
CA GLN A 24 4.34 -17.30 -4.07
C GLN A 24 3.97 -15.81 -4.11
N TYR A 25 3.27 -15.33 -3.08
CA TYR A 25 2.92 -13.91 -2.97
C TYR A 25 4.17 -13.04 -2.99
N LEU A 26 5.16 -13.36 -2.13
CA LEU A 26 6.40 -12.57 -2.05
C LEU A 26 7.20 -12.61 -3.36
N ALA A 27 7.27 -13.78 -3.99
CA ALA A 27 7.97 -13.92 -5.27
C ALA A 27 7.32 -13.05 -6.35
N GLU A 28 5.98 -13.05 -6.41
CA GLU A 28 5.27 -12.24 -7.40
C GLU A 28 5.41 -10.74 -7.10
N ALA A 29 5.31 -10.32 -5.84
CA ALA A 29 5.51 -8.93 -5.45
C ALA A 29 6.93 -8.46 -5.82
N THR A 30 7.94 -9.31 -5.58
CA THR A 30 9.32 -9.02 -5.97
C THR A 30 9.43 -8.88 -7.50
N ARG A 31 8.80 -9.80 -8.25
CA ARG A 31 8.81 -9.76 -9.71
C ARG A 31 8.20 -8.46 -10.25
N LEU A 32 7.12 -7.99 -9.63
CA LEU A 32 6.46 -6.72 -10.02
C LEU A 32 7.41 -5.54 -9.80
N ILE A 33 8.06 -5.49 -8.63
CA ILE A 33 9.05 -4.45 -8.30
C ILE A 33 10.22 -4.49 -9.31
N ASP A 34 10.77 -5.67 -9.57
CA ASP A 34 11.90 -5.83 -10.51
C ASP A 34 11.51 -5.41 -11.93
N THR A 35 10.29 -5.73 -12.33
CA THR A 35 9.78 -5.34 -13.65
C THR A 35 9.69 -3.82 -13.75
N MET A 36 9.14 -3.18 -12.72
CA MET A 36 9.04 -1.71 -12.69
C MET A 36 10.45 -1.09 -12.66
N LYS A 37 11.37 -1.62 -11.83
CA LYS A 37 12.74 -1.12 -11.71
C LYS A 37 13.43 -1.09 -13.09
N LYS A 38 13.26 -2.14 -13.89
CA LYS A 38 13.83 -2.24 -15.25
C LYS A 38 13.19 -1.24 -16.24
N ASN A 39 12.05 -0.69 -15.91
CA ASN A 39 11.33 0.22 -16.80
C ASN A 39 11.31 1.68 -16.28
N LEU A 40 12.00 1.96 -15.18
CA LEU A 40 11.99 3.30 -14.57
C LEU A 40 12.51 4.39 -15.52
N ASP A 41 13.44 4.07 -16.40
CA ASP A 41 13.98 5.04 -17.38
C ASP A 41 12.92 5.61 -18.32
N ARG A 42 11.79 4.91 -18.47
CA ARG A 42 10.65 5.41 -19.26
C ARG A 42 9.87 6.50 -18.56
N LEU A 43 10.04 6.62 -17.24
CA LEU A 43 9.22 7.48 -16.39
C LEU A 43 10.05 8.57 -15.69
N PHE A 44 11.28 8.25 -15.28
CA PHE A 44 12.04 9.11 -14.37
C PHE A 44 13.51 9.21 -14.77
N ILE A 45 14.02 10.44 -14.75
CA ILE A 45 15.44 10.72 -14.94
C ILE A 45 16.23 10.36 -13.67
N VAL A 46 15.70 10.76 -12.49
CA VAL A 46 16.34 10.52 -11.20
C VAL A 46 15.76 9.25 -10.58
N LYS A 47 16.65 8.39 -10.11
CA LYS A 47 16.28 7.11 -9.50
C LYS A 47 17.00 6.96 -8.16
N PRO A 48 16.41 6.26 -7.18
CA PRO A 48 17.08 6.05 -5.90
C PRO A 48 18.31 5.15 -6.07
N LYS A 49 19.34 5.41 -5.28
CA LYS A 49 20.54 4.56 -5.22
C LYS A 49 20.31 3.35 -4.32
N ALA A 50 19.49 3.53 -3.27
CA ALA A 50 19.21 2.46 -2.31
C ALA A 50 18.37 1.35 -2.95
N ASP A 51 18.71 0.11 -2.64
CA ASP A 51 17.93 -1.06 -3.07
C ASP A 51 16.66 -1.23 -2.22
N LEU A 52 15.77 -2.10 -2.69
CA LEU A 52 14.49 -2.40 -2.05
C LEU A 52 14.32 -3.92 -1.91
N ASP A 53 14.07 -4.38 -0.70
CA ASP A 53 13.67 -5.77 -0.39
C ASP A 53 12.15 -5.85 -0.25
N VAL A 54 11.57 -6.99 -0.66
CA VAL A 54 10.17 -7.33 -0.38
C VAL A 54 10.16 -8.43 0.70
N LYS A 55 9.42 -8.20 1.78
CA LYS A 55 9.42 -9.14 2.92
C LYS A 55 8.01 -9.32 3.49
N ALA A 56 7.79 -10.46 4.14
CA ALA A 56 6.60 -10.63 4.98
C ALA A 56 6.81 -9.84 6.29
N VAL A 57 5.71 -9.33 6.83
CA VAL A 57 5.72 -8.75 8.18
C VAL A 57 6.12 -9.84 9.18
N GLU A 58 6.93 -9.50 10.15
CA GLU A 58 7.43 -10.45 11.14
C GLU A 58 6.30 -10.91 12.08
N ALA A 59 6.38 -12.17 12.50
CA ALA A 59 5.35 -12.84 13.31
C ALA A 59 4.96 -12.07 14.58
N PHE A 60 5.91 -11.36 15.19
CA PHE A 60 5.63 -10.65 16.45
C PHE A 60 4.70 -9.45 16.28
N ARG A 61 4.60 -8.90 15.05
CA ARG A 61 3.77 -7.70 14.79
C ARG A 61 2.71 -7.88 13.70
N GLU A 62 2.65 -9.04 13.04
CA GLU A 62 1.76 -9.25 11.89
C GLU A 62 0.27 -9.09 12.23
N GLN A 63 -0.14 -9.42 13.46
CA GLN A 63 -1.54 -9.31 13.88
C GLN A 63 -2.02 -7.85 14.02
N SER A 64 -1.10 -6.94 14.35
CA SER A 64 -1.43 -5.53 14.55
C SER A 64 -1.02 -4.62 13.40
N ALA A 65 -0.21 -5.14 12.48
CA ALA A 65 0.26 -4.36 11.34
C ALA A 65 -0.84 -4.17 10.29
N GLY A 66 -0.77 -3.08 9.56
CA GLY A 66 -1.61 -2.86 8.39
C GLY A 66 -1.31 -3.86 7.28
N LYS A 67 -2.08 -3.79 6.20
CA LYS A 67 -1.98 -4.67 5.04
C LYS A 67 -0.58 -4.68 4.43
N ALA A 68 0.03 -3.52 4.35
CA ALA A 68 1.38 -3.34 3.83
C ALA A 68 1.96 -2.04 4.37
N PHE A 69 3.26 -1.91 4.34
CA PHE A 69 3.94 -0.66 4.66
C PHE A 69 5.37 -0.67 4.15
N TYR A 70 5.91 0.52 3.97
CA TYR A 70 7.29 0.72 3.56
C TYR A 70 8.14 1.14 4.76
N GLU A 71 9.36 0.60 4.82
CA GLU A 71 10.39 1.01 5.78
C GLU A 71 11.61 1.53 5.02
N GLN A 72 12.00 2.76 5.33
CA GLN A 72 13.08 3.44 4.61
C GLN A 72 14.44 2.76 4.83
N PRO A 73 15.40 2.95 3.90
CA PRO A 73 16.74 2.39 4.07
C PRO A 73 17.45 3.01 5.28
N ALA A 74 18.46 2.31 5.77
CA ALA A 74 19.30 2.89 6.83
C ALA A 74 20.09 4.08 6.26
N ALA A 75 20.21 5.14 7.05
CA ALA A 75 20.89 6.37 6.61
C ALA A 75 22.38 6.14 6.27
N ASP A 76 22.97 5.11 6.85
CA ASP A 76 24.37 4.73 6.62
C ASP A 76 24.55 3.71 5.47
N GLY A 77 23.45 3.34 4.79
CA GLY A 77 23.50 2.39 3.70
C GLY A 77 23.59 0.92 4.12
N SER A 78 23.56 0.62 5.42
CA SER A 78 23.73 -0.76 5.93
C SER A 78 22.54 -1.66 5.67
N ARG A 79 21.37 -1.09 5.33
CA ARG A 79 20.14 -1.83 5.10
C ARG A 79 19.35 -1.17 3.96
N PRO A 80 18.85 -1.96 2.99
CA PRO A 80 17.99 -1.41 1.93
C PRO A 80 16.64 -0.98 2.47
N GLY A 81 15.86 -0.28 1.66
CA GLY A 81 14.44 -0.06 1.92
C GLY A 81 13.70 -1.37 1.94
N ARG A 82 12.55 -1.42 2.60
CA ARG A 82 11.75 -2.65 2.69
C ARG A 82 10.28 -2.36 2.45
N TYR A 83 9.73 -3.09 1.50
CA TYR A 83 8.28 -3.20 1.33
C TYR A 83 7.83 -4.44 2.12
N TYR A 84 7.03 -4.23 3.14
CA TYR A 84 6.48 -5.31 3.97
C TYR A 84 5.05 -5.63 3.53
N ALA A 85 4.78 -6.90 3.22
CA ALA A 85 3.43 -7.42 2.94
C ALA A 85 2.97 -8.23 4.15
N ASN A 86 1.79 -7.93 4.64
CA ASN A 86 1.23 -8.62 5.81
C ASN A 86 0.52 -9.90 5.35
N LEU A 87 1.19 -11.04 5.52
CA LEU A 87 0.68 -12.33 5.09
C LEU A 87 0.07 -13.14 6.25
N PHE A 88 -0.32 -12.47 7.33
CA PHE A 88 -0.98 -13.12 8.48
C PHE A 88 -2.26 -13.84 8.03
N ASN A 89 -3.08 -13.15 7.24
CA ASN A 89 -4.34 -13.68 6.72
C ASN A 89 -4.36 -13.50 5.20
N MET A 90 -4.16 -14.55 4.45
CA MET A 90 -4.10 -14.48 2.98
C MET A 90 -5.45 -14.07 2.35
N ALA A 91 -6.56 -14.19 3.08
CA ALA A 91 -7.86 -13.71 2.59
C ALA A 91 -7.93 -12.18 2.52
N ASP A 92 -7.03 -11.47 3.17
CA ASP A 92 -6.97 -10.00 3.10
C ASP A 92 -6.02 -9.52 1.99
N MET A 93 -5.35 -10.45 1.28
CA MET A 93 -4.29 -10.12 0.32
C MET A 93 -4.62 -10.59 -1.10
N PRO A 94 -5.65 -10.01 -1.73
CA PRO A 94 -6.04 -10.45 -3.07
C PRO A 94 -4.98 -10.12 -4.12
N LYS A 95 -4.78 -11.04 -5.06
CA LYS A 95 -3.80 -10.90 -6.15
C LYS A 95 -4.06 -9.65 -7.00
N TYR A 96 -5.32 -9.28 -7.17
CA TYR A 96 -5.64 -8.14 -8.02
C TYR A 96 -5.16 -6.80 -7.44
N GLN A 97 -4.87 -6.71 -6.14
CA GLN A 97 -4.31 -5.48 -5.55
C GLN A 97 -2.78 -5.48 -5.52
N MET A 98 -2.12 -6.60 -5.82
CA MET A 98 -0.67 -6.73 -5.65
C MET A 98 0.11 -5.71 -6.48
N GLU A 99 -0.30 -5.51 -7.73
CA GLU A 99 0.43 -4.63 -8.63
C GLU A 99 0.38 -3.18 -8.14
N ALA A 100 -0.81 -2.69 -7.78
CA ALA A 100 -0.97 -1.34 -7.25
C ALA A 100 -0.23 -1.17 -5.92
N LEU A 101 -0.32 -2.19 -5.04
CA LEU A 101 0.33 -2.16 -3.73
C LEU A 101 1.86 -2.13 -3.87
N ALA A 102 2.42 -2.93 -4.80
CA ALA A 102 3.86 -2.92 -5.08
C ALA A 102 4.33 -1.55 -5.57
N TYR A 103 3.52 -0.89 -6.39
CA TYR A 103 3.85 0.45 -6.88
C TYR A 103 3.73 1.50 -5.77
N HIS A 104 2.75 1.37 -4.89
CA HIS A 104 2.53 2.27 -3.76
C HIS A 104 3.69 2.20 -2.75
N GLU A 105 3.96 0.99 -2.23
CA GLU A 105 4.96 0.79 -1.18
C GLU A 105 6.38 0.82 -1.72
N GLY A 106 6.55 0.33 -2.94
CA GLY A 106 7.87 0.16 -3.54
C GLY A 106 8.21 1.20 -4.58
N ILE A 107 8.33 0.75 -5.82
CA ILE A 107 8.79 1.57 -6.95
C ILE A 107 7.65 1.70 -7.94
N PRO A 108 7.26 2.93 -8.32
CA PRO A 108 7.92 4.22 -8.03
C PRO A 108 7.36 4.99 -6.82
N GLY A 109 6.70 4.33 -5.89
CA GLY A 109 6.01 4.91 -4.74
C GLY A 109 6.92 5.33 -3.59
N HIS A 110 6.55 4.89 -2.38
CA HIS A 110 7.23 5.31 -1.14
C HIS A 110 8.73 5.13 -1.20
N HIS A 111 9.21 3.95 -1.65
CA HIS A 111 10.66 3.71 -1.69
C HIS A 111 11.37 4.77 -2.55
N MET A 112 10.88 5.00 -3.74
CA MET A 112 11.55 5.94 -4.65
C MET A 112 11.57 7.35 -4.07
N GLN A 113 10.43 7.85 -3.59
CA GLN A 113 10.30 9.21 -3.07
C GLN A 113 11.17 9.42 -1.83
N ILE A 114 11.08 8.50 -0.86
CA ILE A 114 11.76 8.65 0.43
C ILE A 114 13.27 8.44 0.28
N ALA A 115 13.69 7.40 -0.48
CA ALA A 115 15.12 7.16 -0.69
C ALA A 115 15.80 8.33 -1.40
N ILE A 116 15.17 8.88 -2.46
CA ILE A 116 15.70 10.06 -3.14
C ILE A 116 15.80 11.24 -2.17
N SER A 117 14.77 11.45 -1.33
CA SER A 117 14.80 12.54 -0.33
C SER A 117 15.99 12.40 0.61
N MET A 118 16.26 11.16 1.07
CA MET A 118 17.40 10.88 1.97
C MET A 118 18.75 11.08 1.28
N GLU A 119 18.79 10.91 -0.04
CA GLU A 119 20.03 11.05 -0.84
C GLU A 119 20.35 12.51 -1.22
N LEU A 120 19.44 13.45 -0.99
CA LEU A 120 19.67 14.87 -1.33
C LEU A 120 20.87 15.42 -0.57
N GLU A 121 21.67 16.23 -1.25
CA GLU A 121 22.81 16.91 -0.66
C GLU A 121 22.52 18.41 -0.56
N GLY A 122 23.15 19.10 0.38
CA GLY A 122 23.02 20.53 0.52
C GLY A 122 21.71 21.01 1.13
N VAL A 123 20.87 20.09 1.63
CA VAL A 123 19.60 20.46 2.27
C VAL A 123 19.63 20.12 3.76
N PRO A 124 18.93 20.89 4.61
CA PRO A 124 18.86 20.60 6.05
C PRO A 124 18.26 19.23 6.36
N LYS A 125 18.68 18.63 7.48
CA LYS A 125 18.21 17.30 7.88
C LYS A 125 16.69 17.20 7.99
N PHE A 126 16.01 18.26 8.47
CA PHE A 126 14.57 18.22 8.61
C PHE A 126 13.87 18.10 7.25
N ARG A 127 14.49 18.54 6.16
CA ARG A 127 13.95 18.36 4.82
C ARG A 127 14.22 16.96 4.25
N LYS A 128 15.32 16.34 4.67
CA LYS A 128 15.68 14.98 4.22
C LYS A 128 14.82 13.92 4.90
N TYR A 129 14.56 14.09 6.20
CA TYR A 129 13.95 13.04 7.05
C TYR A 129 12.56 13.43 7.58
N GLY A 130 12.12 14.65 7.35
CA GLY A 130 10.78 15.06 7.71
C GLY A 130 9.78 14.64 6.63
N ASP A 131 8.55 14.40 7.05
CA ASP A 131 7.51 14.08 6.08
C ASP A 131 6.27 14.95 6.26
N TYR A 132 5.52 15.05 5.19
CA TYR A 132 4.18 15.61 5.17
C TYR A 132 3.28 14.53 4.60
N THR A 133 2.38 13.99 5.39
CA THR A 133 1.52 12.87 5.02
C THR A 133 0.84 13.09 3.66
N ALA A 134 0.32 14.30 3.43
CA ALA A 134 -0.35 14.62 2.17
C ALA A 134 0.58 14.45 0.95
N TYR A 135 1.86 14.80 1.11
CA TYR A 135 2.85 14.63 0.04
C TYR A 135 3.24 13.17 -0.13
N VAL A 136 3.60 12.51 0.97
CA VAL A 136 4.09 11.12 0.94
C VAL A 136 3.01 10.17 0.40
N GLU A 137 1.78 10.28 0.94
CA GLU A 137 0.67 9.45 0.53
C GLU A 137 0.11 9.86 -0.84
N GLY A 138 0.10 11.16 -1.12
CA GLY A 138 -0.33 11.67 -2.42
C GLY A 138 0.57 11.21 -3.55
N TRP A 139 1.90 11.21 -3.33
CA TRP A 139 2.85 10.66 -4.29
C TRP A 139 2.59 9.16 -4.50
N ALA A 140 2.46 8.40 -3.42
CA ALA A 140 2.23 6.95 -3.52
C ALA A 140 0.92 6.64 -4.25
N LEU A 141 -0.16 7.41 -3.98
CA LEU A 141 -1.42 7.25 -4.71
C LEU A 141 -1.26 7.58 -6.20
N TYR A 142 -0.54 8.65 -6.52
CA TYR A 142 -0.25 8.99 -7.92
C TYR A 142 0.51 7.86 -8.62
N THR A 143 1.44 7.22 -7.91
CA THR A 143 2.23 6.13 -8.49
C THR A 143 1.46 4.81 -8.62
N GLU A 144 0.28 4.71 -8.07
CA GLU A 144 -0.63 3.61 -8.41
C GLU A 144 -1.21 3.82 -9.82
N LEU A 145 -1.45 5.07 -10.22
CA LEU A 145 -2.03 5.39 -11.54
C LEU A 145 -0.96 5.47 -12.65
N LEU A 146 0.16 6.11 -12.37
CA LEU A 146 1.19 6.42 -13.39
C LEU A 146 1.62 5.20 -14.22
N PRO A 147 1.83 4.00 -13.65
CA PRO A 147 2.22 2.84 -14.46
C PRO A 147 1.19 2.47 -15.52
N LYS A 148 -0.09 2.70 -15.26
CA LYS A 148 -1.15 2.42 -16.24
C LYS A 148 -0.94 3.26 -17.53
N GLU A 149 -0.52 4.52 -17.36
CA GLU A 149 -0.32 5.44 -18.51
C GLU A 149 0.79 4.96 -19.45
N VAL A 150 1.70 4.12 -18.96
CA VAL A 150 2.82 3.59 -19.78
C VAL A 150 2.70 2.08 -20.06
N GLY A 151 1.50 1.52 -19.89
CA GLY A 151 1.17 0.19 -20.36
C GLY A 151 1.36 -0.94 -19.36
N PHE A 152 1.42 -0.64 -18.07
CA PHE A 152 1.32 -1.64 -17.01
C PHE A 152 -0.14 -1.96 -16.74
N TYR A 153 -0.43 -2.81 -15.77
CA TYR A 153 -1.81 -3.27 -15.48
C TYR A 153 -2.44 -3.96 -16.68
N LYS A 154 -1.71 -4.91 -17.25
CA LYS A 154 -2.19 -5.65 -18.44
C LYS A 154 -3.38 -6.54 -18.12
N ASP A 155 -3.45 -7.03 -16.89
CA ASP A 155 -4.59 -7.81 -16.41
C ASP A 155 -5.72 -6.86 -15.98
N PRO A 156 -6.92 -6.94 -16.54
CA PRO A 156 -8.04 -6.09 -16.10
C PRO A 156 -8.35 -6.20 -14.61
N TYR A 157 -8.07 -7.35 -13.98
CA TYR A 157 -8.26 -7.48 -12.54
C TYR A 157 -7.23 -6.66 -11.77
N SER A 158 -5.99 -6.56 -12.24
CA SER A 158 -5.00 -5.68 -11.61
C SER A 158 -5.40 -4.20 -11.71
N ASP A 159 -5.94 -3.77 -12.86
CA ASP A 159 -6.46 -2.39 -12.99
C ASP A 159 -7.68 -2.17 -12.10
N PHE A 160 -8.55 -3.17 -11.97
CA PHE A 160 -9.63 -3.10 -10.98
C PHE A 160 -9.06 -2.95 -9.57
N GLY A 161 -7.99 -3.67 -9.24
CA GLY A 161 -7.33 -3.57 -7.95
C GLY A 161 -6.82 -2.16 -7.66
N ARG A 162 -6.23 -1.52 -8.67
CA ARG A 162 -5.84 -0.10 -8.57
C ARG A 162 -7.04 0.80 -8.26
N LEU A 163 -8.13 0.62 -9.00
CA LEU A 163 -9.37 1.39 -8.77
C LEU A 163 -9.96 1.10 -7.39
N ALA A 164 -9.85 -0.14 -6.91
CA ALA A 164 -10.34 -0.51 -5.57
C ALA A 164 -9.51 0.20 -4.48
N MET A 165 -8.20 0.34 -4.67
CA MET A 165 -7.33 1.07 -3.73
C MET A 165 -7.64 2.57 -3.76
N GLU A 166 -7.86 3.15 -4.95
CA GLU A 166 -8.26 4.55 -5.09
C GLU A 166 -9.61 4.80 -4.40
N LEU A 167 -10.58 3.91 -4.63
CA LEU A 167 -11.90 3.98 -3.96
C LEU A 167 -11.77 3.88 -2.45
N TRP A 168 -10.91 2.97 -1.97
CA TRP A 168 -10.63 2.83 -0.54
C TRP A 168 -10.16 4.14 0.07
N ARG A 169 -9.21 4.84 -0.59
CA ARG A 169 -8.72 6.13 -0.11
C ARG A 169 -9.81 7.20 -0.12
N ALA A 170 -10.63 7.23 -1.17
CA ALA A 170 -11.77 8.16 -1.25
C ALA A 170 -12.75 7.90 -0.09
N CYS A 171 -13.04 6.63 0.19
CA CYS A 171 -13.92 6.26 1.31
C CYS A 171 -13.32 6.63 2.66
N ARG A 172 -11.99 6.58 2.82
CA ARG A 172 -11.33 7.00 4.05
C ARG A 172 -11.55 8.48 4.36
N LEU A 173 -11.62 9.35 3.34
CA LEU A 173 -11.96 10.77 3.55
C LEU A 173 -13.33 10.92 4.22
N VAL A 174 -14.31 10.09 3.81
CA VAL A 174 -15.66 10.10 4.38
C VAL A 174 -15.63 9.53 5.80
N VAL A 175 -14.98 8.37 5.98
CA VAL A 175 -14.96 7.68 7.28
C VAL A 175 -14.20 8.49 8.32
N ASP A 176 -13.07 9.09 7.96
CA ASP A 176 -12.26 9.90 8.86
C ASP A 176 -13.09 11.08 9.40
N THR A 177 -13.71 11.83 8.50
CA THR A 177 -14.58 12.96 8.91
C THR A 177 -15.84 12.46 9.63
N GLY A 178 -16.35 11.29 9.24
CA GLY A 178 -17.47 10.65 9.93
C GLY A 178 -17.16 10.41 11.40
N ILE A 179 -16.02 9.76 11.67
CA ILE A 179 -15.58 9.42 13.03
C ILE A 179 -15.24 10.69 13.82
N HIS A 180 -14.36 11.53 13.28
CA HIS A 180 -13.78 12.62 14.07
C HIS A 180 -14.68 13.86 14.17
N ALA A 181 -15.46 14.17 13.13
CA ALA A 181 -16.30 15.37 13.12
C ALA A 181 -17.78 15.07 13.31
N LYS A 182 -18.25 13.88 12.89
CA LYS A 182 -19.68 13.54 12.95
C LYS A 182 -20.00 12.50 14.02
N LYS A 183 -18.99 12.07 14.80
CA LYS A 183 -19.13 11.13 15.93
C LYS A 183 -19.65 9.75 15.49
N TRP A 184 -19.34 9.31 14.27
CA TRP A 184 -19.68 7.95 13.84
C TRP A 184 -19.03 6.92 14.77
N THR A 185 -19.78 5.90 15.09
CA THR A 185 -19.25 4.73 15.78
C THR A 185 -18.33 3.95 14.83
N ARG A 186 -17.50 3.09 15.40
CA ARG A 186 -16.69 2.16 14.63
C ARG A 186 -17.53 1.29 13.70
N ASP A 187 -18.68 0.83 14.20
CA ASP A 187 -19.55 -0.06 13.42
C ASP A 187 -20.19 0.65 12.24
N GLU A 188 -20.57 1.93 12.39
CA GLU A 188 -21.07 2.73 11.26
C GLU A 188 -20.00 2.90 10.19
N ALA A 189 -18.75 3.14 10.59
CA ALA A 189 -17.62 3.28 9.66
C ALA A 189 -17.36 1.94 8.91
N ILE A 190 -17.36 0.82 9.64
CA ILE A 190 -17.20 -0.52 9.04
C ILE A 190 -18.35 -0.79 8.06
N ALA A 191 -19.59 -0.51 8.46
CA ALA A 191 -20.76 -0.73 7.61
C ALA A 191 -20.67 0.08 6.31
N TYR A 192 -20.22 1.33 6.40
CA TYR A 192 -20.00 2.18 5.22
C TYR A 192 -18.98 1.56 4.28
N LEU A 193 -17.82 1.15 4.81
CA LEU A 193 -16.74 0.58 3.99
C LEU A 193 -17.15 -0.76 3.35
N LYS A 194 -17.84 -1.62 4.10
CA LYS A 194 -18.36 -2.90 3.57
C LYS A 194 -19.32 -2.68 2.40
N LYS A 195 -20.14 -1.65 2.49
CA LYS A 195 -21.13 -1.32 1.47
C LYS A 195 -20.48 -0.74 0.21
N THR A 196 -19.41 0.05 0.37
CA THR A 196 -18.90 0.90 -0.70
C THR A 196 -17.62 0.37 -1.35
N THR A 197 -16.91 -0.59 -0.73
CA THR A 197 -15.63 -1.09 -1.27
C THR A 197 -15.65 -2.60 -1.48
N PRO A 198 -14.78 -3.13 -2.35
CA PRO A 198 -14.63 -4.58 -2.50
C PRO A 198 -13.66 -5.20 -1.48
N ASN A 199 -13.14 -4.44 -0.53
CA ASN A 199 -12.11 -4.90 0.39
C ASN A 199 -12.61 -6.05 1.28
N ALA A 200 -11.70 -6.94 1.65
CA ALA A 200 -11.99 -8.06 2.57
C ALA A 200 -12.35 -7.52 3.95
N GLU A 201 -13.14 -8.28 4.70
CA GLU A 201 -13.62 -7.86 6.01
C GLU A 201 -12.47 -7.58 6.99
N GLY A 202 -11.45 -8.42 7.01
CA GLY A 202 -10.27 -8.22 7.88
C GLY A 202 -9.57 -6.89 7.58
N ASP A 203 -9.39 -6.59 6.31
CA ASP A 203 -8.78 -5.35 5.84
C ASP A 203 -9.60 -4.13 6.30
N ILE A 204 -10.94 -4.21 6.17
CA ILE A 204 -11.84 -3.13 6.60
C ILE A 204 -11.76 -2.91 8.12
N VAL A 205 -11.80 -3.99 8.88
CA VAL A 205 -11.77 -3.95 10.35
C VAL A 205 -10.46 -3.35 10.85
N ASN A 206 -9.36 -3.74 10.27
CA ASN A 206 -8.02 -3.22 10.59
C ASN A 206 -7.84 -1.77 10.13
N GLY A 207 -8.35 -1.47 8.95
CA GLY A 207 -8.32 -0.11 8.38
C GLY A 207 -9.03 0.93 9.26
N UNK A 208 -10.01 0.59 9.80
CA UNK A 208 -10.75 1.42 10.62
C UNK A 208 -10.12 1.65 11.95
N UNK A 209 -9.14 0.88 12.21
CA UNK A 209 -8.39 1.10 13.37
C UNK A 209 -7.36 2.16 13.20
N UNK A 210 -7.03 2.27 12.23
CA UNK A 210 -6.16 3.25 11.84
C UNK A 210 -6.72 4.63 11.83
N UNK A 211 -7.71 4.66 11.61
CA UNK A 211 -8.42 5.84 11.71
C UNK A 211 -8.66 6.29 13.13
N ARG A 212 -8.67 5.48 13.97
CA ARG A 212 -8.85 5.76 15.40
C ARG A 212 -7.59 6.30 16.06
N HIS A 213 -6.44 5.94 15.53
CA HIS A 213 -5.15 6.26 16.18
C HIS A 213 -4.61 7.65 15.83
N TYR A 214 -5.32 8.43 15.05
CA TYR A 214 -4.98 9.83 14.85
C TYR A 214 -5.97 10.69 15.67
N PRO A 215 -5.66 10.98 16.94
CA PRO A 215 -6.52 11.90 17.68
C PRO A 215 -6.50 13.25 16.96
N ALA A 216 -7.67 13.82 16.78
CA ALA A 216 -7.77 15.20 16.32
C ALA A 216 -6.85 16.02 17.22
N ARG A 217 -5.88 16.70 16.64
CA ARG A 217 -5.06 17.63 17.43
C ARG A 217 -6.02 18.63 18.06
N SER A 218 -6.08 18.63 19.38
CA SER A 218 -6.80 19.69 20.11
C SER A 218 -6.18 21.01 19.69
N GLU A 219 -7.01 21.94 19.24
CA GLU A 219 -6.59 23.31 18.95
C GLU A 219 -6.02 23.98 20.20
#